data_ba9c7a30ed033ecbdf866879cedc2f1d
#
_entry.id   ba9c7a30ed033ecbdf866879cedc2f1d
#
_cell.length_a   1.000
_cell.length_b   1.000
_cell.length_c   1.000
_cell.angle_alpha   90.00
_cell.angle_beta   90.00
_cell.angle_gamma   90.00
#
_symmetry.space_group_name_H-M   'P 1'
#
loop_
_entity.id
_entity.type
_entity.pdbx_description
1 polymer ?
#
loop_
_entity_poly.entity_id
_entity_poly.type
_entity_poly.pdbx_seq_one_letter_code
_entity_poly.pdbx_strand_id
1 'polypeptide(L)'
;KECYKAYERSLGYWKDNPVVLNNYAYFLSLEERDLERALTMSSRVVALTDNNPTYLDTHGWVLFKLGRTDEAKKILQKAVALDGQKSPELMVHYGDILHLLGEQFMAEIYWRRALEKGYDAGQIEQRLKQPAVKKPKPKE
;
A
#
# COMPACT_ATOMS: atom_id res chain seq x y z
N LYS A 1 20.84 5.56 3.68
CA LYS A 1 20.93 4.12 4.00
C LYS A 1 21.65 3.33 2.91
N GLU A 2 22.33 2.29 3.32
CA GLU A 2 23.07 1.40 2.42
C GLU A 2 22.17 0.81 1.32
N CYS A 3 20.94 0.44 1.66
CA CYS A 3 20.03 -0.13 0.69
C CYS A 3 19.66 0.85 -0.42
N TYR A 4 19.54 2.13 -0.11
CA TYR A 4 19.22 3.14 -1.12
C TYR A 4 20.37 3.33 -2.10
N LYS A 5 21.61 3.28 -1.61
CA LYS A 5 22.79 3.35 -2.47
C LYS A 5 22.83 2.14 -3.42
N ALA A 6 22.49 0.96 -2.92
CA ALA A 6 22.41 -0.24 -3.74
C ALA A 6 21.34 -0.13 -4.81
N TYR A 7 20.16 0.40 -4.46
CA TYR A 7 19.08 0.63 -5.43
C TYR A 7 19.51 1.62 -6.51
N GLU A 8 20.17 2.72 -6.14
CA GLU A 8 20.66 3.71 -7.10
C GLU A 8 21.67 3.09 -8.07
N ARG A 9 22.58 2.25 -7.58
CA ARG A 9 23.55 1.56 -8.43
C ARG A 9 22.86 0.60 -9.40
N SER A 10 21.89 -0.17 -8.92
CA SER A 10 21.14 -1.10 -9.77
C SER A 10 20.40 -0.36 -10.87
N LEU A 11 19.79 0.78 -10.56
CA LEU A 11 19.09 1.58 -11.56
C LEU A 11 20.04 2.25 -12.53
N GLY A 12 21.32 2.42 -12.17
CA GLY A 12 22.34 2.88 -13.09
C GLY A 12 22.62 1.88 -14.21
N TYR A 13 22.49 0.59 -13.93
CA TYR A 13 22.65 -0.48 -14.92
C TYR A 13 21.38 -0.79 -15.68
N TRP A 14 20.26 -0.78 -14.99
CA TRP A 14 18.95 -1.04 -15.58
C TRP A 14 17.92 -0.06 -14.96
N LYS A 15 17.74 1.06 -15.63
CA LYS A 15 16.91 2.19 -15.19
C LYS A 15 15.47 1.79 -14.85
N ASP A 16 14.88 0.88 -15.60
CA ASP A 16 13.49 0.46 -15.48
C ASP A 16 13.33 -0.92 -14.84
N ASN A 17 14.29 -1.35 -14.01
CA ASN A 17 14.17 -2.63 -13.30
C ASN A 17 12.95 -2.56 -12.34
N PRO A 18 11.85 -3.28 -12.65
CA PRO A 18 10.63 -3.12 -11.87
C PRO A 18 10.77 -3.58 -10.42
N VAL A 19 11.56 -4.63 -10.16
CA VAL A 19 11.76 -5.12 -8.79
C VAL A 19 12.48 -4.06 -7.95
N VAL A 20 13.53 -3.45 -8.50
CA VAL A 20 14.28 -2.42 -7.78
C VAL A 20 13.45 -1.17 -7.57
N LEU A 21 12.76 -0.71 -8.63
CA LEU A 21 11.88 0.45 -8.53
C LEU A 21 10.79 0.23 -7.46
N ASN A 22 10.18 -0.94 -7.46
CA ASN A 22 9.13 -1.27 -6.51
C ASN A 22 9.66 -1.29 -5.07
N ASN A 23 10.78 -1.98 -4.85
CA ASN A 23 11.35 -2.10 -3.51
C ASN A 23 11.81 -0.74 -2.97
N TYR A 24 12.42 0.06 -3.82
CA TYR A 24 12.88 1.40 -3.44
C TYR A 24 11.67 2.28 -3.06
N ALA A 25 10.65 2.30 -3.92
CA ALA A 25 9.44 3.06 -3.65
C ALA A 25 8.76 2.63 -2.34
N TYR A 26 8.69 1.33 -2.10
CA TYR A 26 8.08 0.81 -0.88
C TYR A 26 8.83 1.25 0.38
N PHE A 27 10.17 1.10 0.39
CA PHE A 27 10.95 1.51 1.56
C PHE A 27 10.91 3.02 1.80
N LEU A 28 10.90 3.83 0.73
CA LEU A 28 10.70 5.27 0.89
C LEU A 28 9.35 5.57 1.53
N SER A 29 8.31 4.84 1.16
CA SER A 29 6.97 5.03 1.73
C SER A 29 6.94 4.68 3.21
N LEU A 30 7.63 3.63 3.62
CA LEU A 30 7.71 3.23 5.03
C LEU A 30 8.42 4.28 5.88
N GLU A 31 9.42 4.95 5.33
CA GLU A 31 10.16 6.01 6.02
C GLU A 31 9.56 7.39 5.82
N GLU A 32 8.50 7.48 5.02
CA GLU A 32 7.85 8.75 4.69
C GLU A 32 8.82 9.78 4.13
N ARG A 33 9.77 9.34 3.27
CA ARG A 33 10.78 10.17 2.62
C ARG A 33 10.60 10.13 1.11
N ASP A 34 10.87 11.28 0.48
CA ASP A 34 10.87 11.42 -0.98
C ASP A 34 9.65 10.75 -1.63
N LEU A 35 8.47 11.01 -1.04
CA LEU A 35 7.23 10.36 -1.46
C LEU A 35 6.86 10.66 -2.91
N GLU A 36 7.18 11.85 -3.42
CA GLU A 36 6.93 12.18 -4.82
C GLU A 36 7.80 11.33 -5.76
N ARG A 37 9.05 11.10 -5.37
CA ARG A 37 9.93 10.20 -6.12
C ARG A 37 9.42 8.77 -6.05
N ALA A 38 8.98 8.34 -4.85
CA ALA A 38 8.39 7.02 -4.67
C ALA A 38 7.18 6.85 -5.59
N LEU A 39 6.34 7.88 -5.72
CA LEU A 39 5.19 7.85 -6.62
C LEU A 39 5.61 7.70 -8.08
N THR A 40 6.62 8.46 -8.50
CA THR A 40 7.14 8.36 -9.87
C THR A 40 7.60 6.93 -10.16
N MET A 41 8.35 6.33 -9.23
CA MET A 41 8.86 4.98 -9.39
C MET A 41 7.73 3.94 -9.39
N SER A 42 6.79 4.03 -8.46
CA SER A 42 5.69 3.06 -8.41
C SER A 42 4.76 3.18 -9.61
N SER A 43 4.52 4.39 -10.10
CA SER A 43 3.76 4.62 -11.32
C SER A 43 4.44 3.97 -12.53
N ARG A 44 5.76 4.11 -12.59
CA ARG A 44 6.56 3.50 -13.67
C ARG A 44 6.46 1.97 -13.64
N VAL A 45 6.55 1.38 -12.45
CA VAL A 45 6.41 -0.08 -12.29
C VAL A 45 5.04 -0.56 -12.77
N VAL A 46 3.98 0.14 -12.38
CA VAL A 46 2.62 -0.21 -12.80
C VAL A 46 2.48 -0.12 -14.32
N ALA A 47 3.09 0.89 -14.94
CA ALA A 47 3.06 1.05 -16.40
C ALA A 47 3.86 -0.03 -17.14
N LEU A 48 4.94 -0.52 -16.54
CA LEU A 48 5.83 -1.53 -17.14
C LEU A 48 5.32 -2.96 -16.94
N THR A 49 4.47 -3.18 -15.96
CA THR A 49 4.00 -4.52 -15.62
C THR A 49 2.48 -4.61 -15.78
N ASP A 50 1.98 -5.81 -16.05
CA ASP A 50 0.56 -6.00 -16.31
C ASP A 50 -0.19 -6.38 -15.03
N ASN A 51 -0.73 -5.37 -14.33
CA ASN A 51 -1.65 -5.56 -13.19
C ASN A 51 -1.16 -6.55 -12.13
N ASN A 52 0.13 -6.47 -11.75
CA ASN A 52 0.68 -7.31 -10.69
C ASN A 52 0.19 -6.80 -9.32
N PRO A 53 -0.51 -7.63 -8.52
CA PRO A 53 -1.06 -7.16 -7.23
C PRO A 53 -0.01 -6.62 -6.27
N THR A 54 1.19 -7.21 -6.23
CA THR A 54 2.28 -6.75 -5.37
C THR A 54 2.71 -5.32 -5.73
N TYR A 55 2.83 -5.04 -7.01
CA TYR A 55 3.23 -3.70 -7.48
C TYR A 55 2.10 -2.69 -7.31
N LEU A 56 0.87 -3.12 -7.51
CA LEU A 56 -0.30 -2.26 -7.23
C LEU A 56 -0.39 -1.92 -5.74
N ASP A 57 -0.08 -2.89 -4.87
CA ASP A 57 -0.06 -2.64 -3.42
C ASP A 57 0.94 -1.53 -3.07
N THR A 58 2.16 -1.62 -3.57
CA THR A 58 3.17 -0.58 -3.34
C THR A 58 2.69 0.78 -3.83
N HIS A 59 2.15 0.82 -5.05
CA HIS A 59 1.64 2.06 -5.64
C HIS A 59 0.51 2.66 -4.79
N GLY A 60 -0.44 1.84 -4.40
CA GLY A 60 -1.54 2.27 -3.52
C GLY A 60 -1.03 2.76 -2.17
N TRP A 61 -0.06 2.09 -1.60
CA TRP A 61 0.50 2.49 -0.30
C TRP A 61 1.24 3.82 -0.38
N VAL A 62 1.99 4.06 -1.47
CA VAL A 62 2.64 5.36 -1.71
C VAL A 62 1.59 6.47 -1.81
N LEU A 63 0.51 6.24 -2.58
CA LEU A 63 -0.59 7.20 -2.69
C LEU A 63 -1.21 7.50 -1.32
N PHE A 64 -1.40 6.46 -0.51
CA PHE A 64 -1.92 6.61 0.84
C PHE A 64 -1.02 7.49 1.71
N LYS A 65 0.28 7.25 1.68
CA LYS A 65 1.25 8.04 2.43
C LYS A 65 1.31 9.51 1.98
N LEU A 66 0.98 9.77 0.73
CA LEU A 66 0.87 11.12 0.18
C LEU A 66 -0.45 11.81 0.55
N GLY A 67 -1.36 11.11 1.24
CA GLY A 67 -2.66 11.65 1.59
C GLY A 67 -3.70 11.54 0.48
N ARG A 68 -3.37 10.86 -0.62
CA ARG A 68 -4.29 10.64 -1.74
C ARG A 68 -5.10 9.37 -1.51
N THR A 69 -5.88 9.37 -0.43
CA THR A 69 -6.51 8.17 0.14
C THR A 69 -7.59 7.57 -0.78
N ASP A 70 -8.37 8.40 -1.47
CA ASP A 70 -9.41 7.90 -2.39
C ASP A 70 -8.80 7.16 -3.58
N GLU A 71 -7.71 7.71 -4.13
CA GLU A 71 -6.98 7.04 -5.23
C GLU A 71 -6.35 5.75 -4.75
N ALA A 72 -5.76 5.78 -3.53
CA ALA A 72 -5.17 4.60 -2.92
C ALA A 72 -6.20 3.49 -2.74
N LYS A 73 -7.41 3.82 -2.29
CA LYS A 73 -8.49 2.86 -2.14
C LYS A 73 -8.79 2.14 -3.46
N LYS A 74 -8.91 2.89 -4.55
CA LYS A 74 -9.22 2.31 -5.86
C LYS A 74 -8.14 1.35 -6.32
N ILE A 75 -6.87 1.73 -6.14
CA ILE A 75 -5.73 0.90 -6.53
C ILE A 75 -5.67 -0.38 -5.69
N LEU A 76 -5.84 -0.27 -4.36
CA LEU A 76 -5.78 -1.44 -3.49
C LEU A 76 -7.02 -2.34 -3.65
N GLN A 77 -8.18 -1.77 -3.93
CA GLN A 77 -9.37 -2.56 -4.24
C GLN A 77 -9.12 -3.46 -5.45
N LYS A 78 -8.51 -2.91 -6.50
CA LYS A 78 -8.12 -3.66 -7.69
C LYS A 78 -7.09 -4.74 -7.34
N ALA A 79 -6.07 -4.38 -6.54
CA ALA A 79 -5.04 -5.33 -6.13
C ALA A 79 -5.62 -6.51 -5.33
N VAL A 80 -6.51 -6.24 -4.39
CA VAL A 80 -7.17 -7.28 -3.58
C VAL A 80 -7.97 -8.23 -4.47
N ALA A 81 -8.71 -7.69 -5.45
CA ALA A 81 -9.50 -8.51 -6.37
C ALA A 81 -8.60 -9.42 -7.22
N LEU A 82 -7.49 -8.88 -7.74
CA LEU A 82 -6.54 -9.63 -8.56
C LEU A 82 -5.78 -10.68 -7.75
N ASP A 83 -5.45 -10.38 -6.50
CA ASP A 83 -4.74 -11.29 -5.60
C ASP A 83 -5.62 -12.43 -5.11
N GLY A 84 -6.94 -12.28 -5.15
CA GLY A 84 -7.87 -13.28 -4.61
C GLY A 84 -7.81 -13.39 -3.10
N GLN A 85 -7.45 -12.32 -2.41
CA GLN A 85 -7.36 -12.25 -0.95
C GLN A 85 -6.38 -13.24 -0.34
N LYS A 86 -5.27 -13.48 -1.03
CA LYS A 86 -4.22 -14.40 -0.54
C LYS A 86 -3.18 -13.73 0.34
N SER A 87 -2.86 -12.45 0.07
CA SER A 87 -1.81 -11.73 0.78
C SER A 87 -2.36 -11.04 2.03
N PRO A 88 -1.92 -11.45 3.24
CA PRO A 88 -2.35 -10.76 4.46
C PRO A 88 -1.91 -9.30 4.52
N GLU A 89 -0.70 -8.98 4.04
CA GLU A 89 -0.20 -7.60 4.02
C GLU A 89 -1.09 -6.70 3.18
N LEU A 90 -1.51 -7.17 2.01
CA LEU A 90 -2.39 -6.41 1.13
C LEU A 90 -3.73 -6.13 1.79
N MET A 91 -4.28 -7.13 2.49
CA MET A 91 -5.54 -6.96 3.21
C MET A 91 -5.42 -5.96 4.36
N VAL A 92 -4.29 -5.97 5.08
CA VAL A 92 -4.04 -4.99 6.14
C VAL A 92 -3.93 -3.58 5.56
N HIS A 93 -3.18 -3.40 4.48
CA HIS A 93 -3.06 -2.09 3.81
C HIS A 93 -4.42 -1.58 3.37
N TYR A 94 -5.22 -2.43 2.77
CA TYR A 94 -6.56 -2.04 2.33
C TYR A 94 -7.46 -1.69 3.53
N GLY A 95 -7.41 -2.50 4.59
CA GLY A 95 -8.16 -2.22 5.81
C GLY A 95 -7.78 -0.89 6.44
N ASP A 96 -6.48 -0.58 6.47
CA ASP A 96 -5.98 0.68 7.02
C ASP A 96 -6.53 1.88 6.25
N ILE A 97 -6.60 1.78 4.93
CA ILE A 97 -7.16 2.84 4.08
C ILE A 97 -8.67 2.99 4.32
N LEU A 98 -9.38 1.88 4.38
CA LEU A 98 -10.82 1.90 4.67
C LEU A 98 -11.11 2.54 6.03
N HIS A 99 -10.28 2.22 7.03
CA HIS A 99 -10.41 2.81 8.36
C HIS A 99 -10.31 4.33 8.31
N LEU A 100 -9.30 4.87 7.63
CA LEU A 100 -9.13 6.32 7.51
C LEU A 100 -10.26 6.99 6.73
N LEU A 101 -10.90 6.27 5.84
CA LEU A 101 -12.05 6.80 5.09
C LEU A 101 -13.36 6.69 5.87
N GLY A 102 -13.31 6.18 7.11
CA GLY A 102 -14.49 6.03 7.95
C GLY A 102 -15.33 4.80 7.63
N GLU A 103 -14.81 3.89 6.83
CA GLU A 103 -15.48 2.65 6.48
C GLU A 103 -15.07 1.54 7.45
N GLN A 104 -15.41 1.74 8.72
CA GLN A 104 -14.92 0.93 9.82
C GLN A 104 -15.33 -0.54 9.72
N PHE A 105 -16.58 -0.81 9.35
CA PHE A 105 -17.07 -2.17 9.25
C PHE A 105 -16.25 -3.00 8.24
N MET A 106 -16.01 -2.44 7.06
CA MET A 106 -15.21 -3.12 6.04
C MET A 106 -13.74 -3.22 6.46
N ALA A 107 -13.20 -2.20 7.11
CA ALA A 107 -11.83 -2.24 7.60
C ALA A 107 -11.62 -3.43 8.54
N GLU A 108 -12.54 -3.61 9.48
CA GLU A 108 -12.46 -4.72 10.43
C GLU A 108 -12.55 -6.08 9.74
N ILE A 109 -13.40 -6.20 8.72
CA ILE A 109 -13.50 -7.44 7.94
C ILE A 109 -12.15 -7.81 7.33
N TYR A 110 -11.48 -6.84 6.70
CA TYR A 110 -10.19 -7.12 6.04
C TYR A 110 -9.08 -7.38 7.05
N TRP A 111 -9.06 -6.67 8.17
CA TRP A 111 -8.09 -6.95 9.24
C TRP A 111 -8.28 -8.37 9.80
N ARG A 112 -9.52 -8.80 10.03
CA ARG A 112 -9.80 -10.15 10.53
C ARG A 112 -9.43 -11.23 9.50
N ARG A 113 -9.66 -10.95 8.22
CA ARG A 113 -9.23 -11.86 7.16
C ARG A 113 -7.72 -11.97 7.10
N ALA A 114 -7.01 -10.87 7.28
CA ALA A 114 -5.54 -10.88 7.35
C ALA A 114 -5.05 -11.73 8.51
N LEU A 115 -5.71 -11.64 9.67
CA LEU A 115 -5.38 -12.46 10.83
C LEU A 115 -5.56 -13.95 10.50
N GLU A 116 -6.64 -14.33 9.83
CA GLU A 116 -6.89 -15.72 9.40
C GLU A 116 -5.80 -16.23 8.44
N LYS A 117 -5.17 -15.32 7.69
CA LYS A 117 -4.09 -15.65 6.77
C LYS A 117 -2.71 -15.59 7.41
N GLY A 118 -2.63 -15.41 8.71
CA GLY A 118 -1.37 -15.48 9.45
C GLY A 118 -0.70 -14.16 9.76
N TYR A 119 -1.38 -13.04 9.56
CA TYR A 119 -0.81 -11.75 9.95
C TYR A 119 -0.65 -11.66 11.48
N ASP A 120 0.27 -10.82 11.94
CA ASP A 120 0.59 -10.67 13.36
C ASP A 120 -0.65 -10.31 14.19
N ALA A 121 -1.01 -11.20 15.14
CA ALA A 121 -2.22 -11.05 15.95
C ALA A 121 -2.20 -9.78 16.80
N GLY A 122 -1.03 -9.43 17.35
CA GLY A 122 -0.90 -8.22 18.18
C GLY A 122 -1.19 -6.95 17.39
N GLN A 123 -0.71 -6.88 16.16
CA GLN A 123 -0.96 -5.74 15.29
C GLN A 123 -2.44 -5.64 14.90
N ILE A 124 -3.10 -6.77 14.66
CA ILE A 124 -4.53 -6.77 14.35
C ILE A 124 -5.35 -6.33 15.56
N GLU A 125 -5.01 -6.84 16.76
CA GLU A 125 -5.69 -6.42 17.99
C GLU A 125 -5.59 -4.91 18.21
N GLN A 126 -4.41 -4.32 17.98
CA GLN A 126 -4.23 -2.89 18.10
C GLN A 126 -5.14 -2.13 17.14
N ARG A 127 -5.26 -2.60 15.91
CA ARG A 127 -6.12 -1.99 14.91
C ARG A 127 -7.59 -2.08 15.29
N LEU A 128 -8.03 -3.23 15.78
CA LEU A 128 -9.42 -3.46 16.17
C LEU A 128 -9.83 -2.61 17.40
N LYS A 129 -8.86 -2.17 18.21
CA LYS A 129 -9.10 -1.30 19.35
C LYS A 129 -9.15 0.18 18.97
N GLN A 130 -8.76 0.56 17.77
CA GLN A 130 -8.78 1.95 17.34
C GLN A 130 -10.23 2.45 17.23
N PRO A 131 -10.50 3.69 17.69
CA PRO A 131 -11.83 4.26 17.49
C PRO A 131 -12.10 4.48 16.00
N ALA A 132 -13.38 4.38 15.63
CA ALA A 132 -13.79 4.62 14.26
C ALA A 132 -13.47 6.06 13.85
N VAL A 133 -12.98 6.22 12.63
CA VAL A 133 -12.72 7.54 12.05
C VAL A 133 -14.05 8.09 11.52
N LYS A 134 -14.31 9.34 11.81
CA LYS A 134 -15.53 10.00 11.35
C LYS A 134 -15.45 10.19 9.83
N LYS A 135 -16.50 9.75 9.12
CA LYS A 135 -16.55 9.93 7.66
C LYS A 135 -16.47 11.40 7.29
N PRO A 136 -15.73 11.76 6.22
CA PRO A 136 -15.75 13.13 5.72
C PRO A 136 -17.16 13.54 5.34
N LYS A 137 -17.52 14.80 5.62
CA LYS A 137 -18.80 15.32 5.18
C LYS A 137 -18.80 15.42 3.66
N PRO A 138 -19.94 15.09 2.99
CA PRO A 138 -20.01 15.29 1.55
C PRO A 138 -19.79 16.77 1.21
N LYS A 139 -19.07 17.02 0.13
CA LYS A 139 -18.89 18.38 -0.38
C LYS A 139 -20.20 18.90 -0.90
N GLU A 140 -20.58 20.08 -0.43
CA GLU A 140 -21.79 20.77 -0.94
C GLU A 140 -21.56 21.32 -2.34
#